data_64d640aad8022e209897572432f08667
#
_entry.id   64d640aad8022e209897572432f08667
#
_cell.length_a   1.000
_cell.length_b   1.000
_cell.length_c   1.000
_cell.angle_alpha   90.00
_cell.angle_beta   90.00
_cell.angle_gamma   90.00
#
_symmetry.space_group_name_H-M   'P 1'
#
loop_
_entity.id
_entity.type
_entity.pdbx_description
1 polymer ?
#
loop_
_entity_poly.entity_id
_entity_poly.type
_entity_poly.pdbx_seq_one_letter_code
_entity_poly.pdbx_strand_id
1 'polypeptide(L)'
;MTRTPLIAGNWKMNLDHQQAIATVQKLAWTLDDADFDYEGVEVVIAPPFTDLRSAQTLIDAEGFKLILAAQDLSDQDHGAYTGDISGEFLAKLNCQYVLIGHSERRMIHNESDQLVHAKVLAAKRHGIVPIVCVGESLEQKNAGQTEVPINQVLEAVKDTGISELVIAYEPVWAIGTGEVATAEQAEETIRGIRESLAEQVDEGLAEKTRILYGGSVKANNVAGFLKMPNIDGVLVGGASLDSEEFANIARFREHIGV
;
A
#
# COMPACT_ATOMS: atom_id res chain seq x y z
N MET A 1 -14.37 -15.16 6.00
CA MET A 1 -13.64 -15.40 4.73
C MET A 1 -12.19 -15.03 4.94
N THR A 2 -11.23 -15.79 4.44
CA THR A 2 -9.81 -15.40 4.51
C THR A 2 -9.56 -14.30 3.49
N ARG A 3 -9.01 -13.15 3.92
CA ARG A 3 -8.62 -12.06 3.02
C ARG A 3 -7.40 -12.48 2.19
N THR A 4 -7.41 -12.21 0.88
CA THR A 4 -6.26 -12.48 0.01
C THR A 4 -5.11 -11.57 0.38
N PRO A 5 -3.92 -12.08 0.72
CA PRO A 5 -2.75 -11.27 1.03
C PRO A 5 -2.37 -10.35 -0.13
N LEU A 6 -1.93 -9.12 0.22
CA LEU A 6 -1.51 -8.11 -0.73
C LEU A 6 -0.08 -7.68 -0.45
N ILE A 7 0.80 -7.88 -1.43
CA ILE A 7 2.22 -7.50 -1.37
C ILE A 7 2.42 -6.30 -2.30
N ALA A 8 2.51 -5.11 -1.72
CA ALA A 8 2.61 -3.86 -2.46
C ALA A 8 4.03 -3.29 -2.39
N GLY A 9 4.60 -2.97 -3.53
CA GLY A 9 5.92 -2.33 -3.67
C GLY A 9 5.77 -0.85 -3.99
N ASN A 10 6.07 0.01 -3.04
CA ASN A 10 6.17 1.46 -3.27
C ASN A 10 7.60 1.82 -3.69
N TRP A 11 7.79 2.13 -4.95
CA TRP A 11 9.11 2.49 -5.50
C TRP A 11 9.56 3.88 -5.10
N LYS A 12 8.65 4.68 -4.54
CA LYS A 12 8.91 6.08 -4.19
C LYS A 12 9.43 6.85 -5.41
N MET A 13 10.41 7.72 -5.27
CA MET A 13 11.01 8.48 -6.36
C MET A 13 12.30 7.80 -6.82
N ASN A 14 12.18 6.56 -7.34
CA ASN A 14 13.30 5.77 -7.84
C ASN A 14 12.94 5.12 -9.16
N LEU A 15 13.98 4.80 -9.93
CA LEU A 15 13.95 4.23 -11.27
C LEU A 15 13.44 5.26 -12.30
N ASP A 16 13.95 5.19 -13.49
CA ASP A 16 13.39 5.85 -14.68
C ASP A 16 12.56 4.84 -15.48
N HIS A 17 11.88 5.31 -16.53
CA HIS A 17 11.00 4.48 -17.34
C HIS A 17 11.69 3.27 -17.98
N GLN A 18 13.00 3.33 -18.27
CA GLN A 18 13.76 2.21 -18.84
C GLN A 18 14.09 1.18 -17.75
N GLN A 19 14.53 1.67 -16.60
CA GLN A 19 14.78 0.84 -15.41
C GLN A 19 13.49 0.19 -14.91
N ALA A 20 12.37 0.94 -14.93
CA ALA A 20 11.06 0.42 -14.59
C ALA A 20 10.63 -0.75 -15.47
N ILE A 21 10.80 -0.65 -16.79
CA ILE A 21 10.53 -1.75 -17.74
C ILE A 21 11.35 -3.00 -17.36
N ALA A 22 12.66 -2.83 -17.16
CA ALA A 22 13.54 -3.94 -16.81
C ALA A 22 13.18 -4.59 -15.47
N THR A 23 12.82 -3.76 -14.47
CA THR A 23 12.43 -4.23 -13.14
C THR A 23 11.11 -4.99 -13.16
N VAL A 24 10.09 -4.48 -13.86
CA VAL A 24 8.79 -5.16 -14.05
C VAL A 24 8.99 -6.50 -14.73
N GLN A 25 9.74 -6.53 -15.84
CA GLN A 25 9.98 -7.74 -16.60
C GLN A 25 10.71 -8.80 -15.77
N LYS A 26 11.78 -8.40 -15.06
CA LYS A 26 12.54 -9.31 -14.19
C LYS A 26 11.67 -9.83 -13.05
N LEU A 27 10.87 -8.98 -12.41
CA LEU A 27 9.95 -9.39 -11.33
C LEU A 27 8.94 -10.42 -11.83
N ALA A 28 8.26 -10.13 -12.94
CA ALA A 28 7.26 -11.04 -13.50
C ALA A 28 7.87 -12.40 -13.86
N TRP A 29 8.99 -12.42 -14.56
CA TRP A 29 9.69 -13.66 -14.90
C TRP A 29 10.15 -14.44 -13.66
N THR A 30 10.66 -13.76 -12.63
CA THR A 30 11.09 -14.43 -11.38
C THR A 30 9.91 -15.11 -10.67
N LEU A 31 8.74 -14.49 -10.70
CA LEU A 31 7.51 -15.07 -10.13
C LEU A 31 6.98 -16.22 -10.99
N ASP A 32 6.95 -16.06 -12.31
CA ASP A 32 6.46 -17.07 -13.26
C ASP A 32 7.37 -18.33 -13.25
N ASP A 33 8.69 -18.14 -13.22
CA ASP A 33 9.67 -19.24 -13.13
C ASP A 33 9.52 -20.05 -11.83
N ALA A 34 8.94 -19.44 -10.80
CA ALA A 34 8.65 -20.07 -9.50
C ALA A 34 7.23 -20.63 -9.39
N ASP A 35 6.46 -20.71 -10.48
CA ASP A 35 5.04 -21.14 -10.48
C ASP A 35 4.20 -20.40 -9.42
N PHE A 36 4.37 -19.06 -9.32
CA PHE A 36 3.74 -18.25 -8.28
C PHE A 36 2.21 -18.26 -8.36
N ASP A 37 1.55 -18.44 -7.21
CA ASP A 37 0.09 -18.46 -7.07
C ASP A 37 -0.49 -17.02 -7.01
N TYR A 38 -0.69 -16.40 -8.16
CA TYR A 38 -1.30 -15.07 -8.28
C TYR A 38 -2.79 -15.02 -7.86
N GLU A 39 -3.48 -16.16 -7.80
CA GLU A 39 -4.86 -16.21 -7.28
C GLU A 39 -4.88 -16.17 -5.74
N GLY A 40 -3.84 -16.69 -5.14
CA GLY A 40 -3.71 -16.74 -3.69
C GLY A 40 -3.01 -15.53 -3.06
N VAL A 41 -2.27 -14.72 -3.84
CA VAL A 41 -1.55 -13.54 -3.37
C VAL A 41 -1.51 -12.47 -4.46
N GLU A 42 -1.98 -11.27 -4.16
CA GLU A 42 -1.87 -10.12 -5.06
C GLU A 42 -0.49 -9.45 -4.95
N VAL A 43 0.16 -9.21 -6.10
CA VAL A 43 1.42 -8.48 -6.20
C VAL A 43 1.19 -7.15 -6.90
N VAL A 44 1.38 -6.06 -6.15
CA VAL A 44 1.13 -4.69 -6.59
C VAL A 44 2.45 -3.92 -6.69
N ILE A 45 2.62 -3.15 -7.75
CA ILE A 45 3.73 -2.21 -7.89
C ILE A 45 3.21 -0.78 -8.03
N ALA A 46 3.83 0.16 -7.30
CA ALA A 46 3.53 1.58 -7.37
C ALA A 46 4.78 2.35 -7.85
N PRO A 47 5.00 2.41 -9.18
CA PRO A 47 6.11 3.16 -9.77
C PRO A 47 5.84 4.67 -9.75
N PRO A 48 6.86 5.53 -9.98
CA PRO A 48 6.66 6.95 -10.26
C PRO A 48 5.63 7.18 -11.40
N PHE A 49 4.94 8.33 -11.37
CA PHE A 49 3.94 8.66 -12.39
C PHE A 49 4.49 8.63 -13.83
N THR A 50 5.76 9.02 -14.00
CA THR A 50 6.46 9.01 -15.29
C THR A 50 6.59 7.63 -15.90
N ASP A 51 6.47 6.57 -15.09
CA ASP A 51 6.76 5.20 -15.47
C ASP A 51 5.49 4.35 -15.62
N LEU A 52 4.36 4.84 -15.07
CA LEU A 52 3.09 4.11 -15.08
C LEU A 52 2.68 3.65 -16.48
N ARG A 53 2.79 4.54 -17.49
CA ARG A 53 2.42 4.19 -18.86
C ARG A 53 3.33 3.11 -19.44
N SER A 54 4.64 3.17 -19.15
CA SER A 54 5.59 2.17 -19.63
C SER A 54 5.34 0.81 -18.97
N ALA A 55 5.12 0.80 -17.65
CA ALA A 55 4.77 -0.41 -16.91
C ALA A 55 3.44 -1.02 -17.40
N GLN A 56 2.40 -0.20 -17.54
CA GLN A 56 1.09 -0.64 -18.03
C GLN A 56 1.19 -1.27 -19.42
N THR A 57 1.92 -0.62 -20.35
CA THR A 57 2.06 -1.13 -21.72
C THR A 57 2.77 -2.49 -21.74
N LEU A 58 3.81 -2.65 -20.91
CA LEU A 58 4.53 -3.92 -20.80
C LEU A 58 3.65 -5.02 -20.19
N ILE A 59 2.98 -4.72 -19.08
CA ILE A 59 2.09 -5.67 -18.39
C ILE A 59 1.00 -6.18 -19.34
N ASP A 60 0.35 -5.27 -20.08
CA ASP A 60 -0.70 -5.62 -21.03
C ASP A 60 -0.16 -6.43 -22.22
N ALA A 61 1.00 -6.07 -22.75
CA ALA A 61 1.58 -6.73 -23.92
C ALA A 61 2.05 -8.16 -23.64
N GLU A 62 2.64 -8.37 -22.47
CA GLU A 62 3.19 -9.67 -22.05
C GLU A 62 2.17 -10.52 -21.27
N GLY A 63 1.05 -9.94 -20.87
CA GLY A 63 0.03 -10.61 -20.06
C GLY A 63 0.47 -10.91 -18.63
N PHE A 64 1.39 -10.11 -18.08
CA PHE A 64 1.85 -10.27 -16.71
C PHE A 64 0.72 -10.06 -15.70
N LYS A 65 0.78 -10.77 -14.59
CA LYS A 65 -0.26 -10.74 -13.53
C LYS A 65 -0.01 -9.69 -12.45
N LEU A 66 0.99 -8.81 -12.66
CA LEU A 66 1.28 -7.71 -11.74
C LEU A 66 0.20 -6.64 -11.82
N ILE A 67 -0.14 -6.08 -10.66
CA ILE A 67 -1.17 -5.05 -10.51
C ILE A 67 -0.49 -3.69 -10.35
N LEU A 68 -1.03 -2.66 -11.04
CA LEU A 68 -0.53 -1.30 -10.92
C LEU A 68 -1.24 -0.52 -9.82
N ALA A 69 -0.44 0.23 -9.06
CA ALA A 69 -0.90 1.28 -8.16
C ALA A 69 -0.25 2.62 -8.52
N ALA A 70 -0.95 3.71 -8.22
CA ALA A 70 -0.38 5.04 -8.23
C ALA A 70 0.17 5.41 -6.84
N GLN A 71 1.17 6.31 -6.79
CA GLN A 71 1.78 6.76 -5.53
C GLN A 71 0.99 7.88 -4.84
N ASP A 72 0.07 8.51 -5.56
CA ASP A 72 -0.84 9.56 -5.08
C ASP A 72 -1.88 9.88 -6.17
N LEU A 73 -2.89 10.70 -5.83
CA LEU A 73 -3.78 11.34 -6.80
C LEU A 73 -4.23 12.72 -6.29
N SER A 74 -4.71 13.56 -7.21
CA SER A 74 -5.40 14.80 -6.84
C SER A 74 -6.81 14.52 -6.32
N ASP A 75 -7.31 15.34 -5.42
CA ASP A 75 -8.71 15.37 -5.03
C ASP A 75 -9.62 15.97 -6.12
N GLN A 76 -9.01 16.58 -7.15
CA GLN A 76 -9.67 17.19 -8.29
C GLN A 76 -9.59 16.30 -9.54
N ASP A 77 -10.67 16.29 -10.33
CA ASP A 77 -10.74 15.43 -11.50
C ASP A 77 -10.03 16.04 -12.72
N HIS A 78 -10.15 17.36 -12.92
CA HIS A 78 -9.49 18.11 -14.00
C HIS A 78 -9.55 19.62 -13.73
N GLY A 79 -8.76 20.40 -14.48
CA GLY A 79 -8.80 21.85 -14.43
C GLY A 79 -7.44 22.51 -14.21
N ALA A 80 -7.44 23.67 -13.53
CA ALA A 80 -6.25 24.50 -13.35
C ALA A 80 -5.40 24.04 -12.15
N TYR A 81 -4.94 22.81 -12.19
CA TYR A 81 -4.15 22.14 -11.15
C TYR A 81 -2.83 21.64 -11.76
N THR A 82 -1.99 22.57 -12.16
CA THR A 82 -0.73 22.25 -12.88
C THR A 82 0.17 21.36 -12.03
N GLY A 83 0.47 20.16 -12.55
CA GLY A 83 1.32 19.18 -11.90
C GLY A 83 0.56 18.09 -11.13
N ASP A 84 -0.73 18.28 -10.88
CA ASP A 84 -1.57 17.27 -10.23
C ASP A 84 -1.91 16.12 -11.18
N ILE A 85 -2.15 14.96 -10.60
CA ILE A 85 -2.48 13.74 -11.32
C ILE A 85 -3.92 13.34 -10.99
N SER A 86 -4.80 13.42 -11.98
CA SER A 86 -6.20 13.05 -11.84
C SER A 86 -6.39 11.54 -11.66
N GLY A 87 -7.32 11.15 -10.79
CA GLY A 87 -7.77 9.77 -10.66
C GLY A 87 -8.36 9.21 -11.96
N GLU A 88 -9.01 10.05 -12.79
CA GLU A 88 -9.49 9.65 -14.11
C GLU A 88 -8.36 9.17 -15.02
N PHE A 89 -7.20 9.87 -15.01
CA PHE A 89 -6.05 9.48 -15.83
C PHE A 89 -5.43 8.18 -15.33
N LEU A 90 -5.36 7.99 -14.01
CA LEU A 90 -4.84 6.77 -13.41
C LEU A 90 -5.73 5.55 -13.73
N ALA A 91 -7.05 5.71 -13.69
CA ALA A 91 -7.99 4.67 -14.09
C ALA A 91 -7.79 4.26 -15.57
N LYS A 92 -7.49 5.22 -16.47
CA LYS A 92 -7.16 4.95 -17.89
C LYS A 92 -5.83 4.20 -18.06
N LEU A 93 -4.95 4.25 -17.07
CA LEU A 93 -3.70 3.48 -17.03
C LEU A 93 -3.85 2.14 -16.29
N ASN A 94 -5.08 1.70 -16.03
CA ASN A 94 -5.39 0.46 -15.31
C ASN A 94 -4.78 0.40 -13.90
N CYS A 95 -4.57 1.55 -13.24
CA CYS A 95 -4.22 1.56 -11.83
C CYS A 95 -5.42 1.06 -11.02
N GLN A 96 -5.27 -0.09 -10.37
CA GLN A 96 -6.31 -0.66 -9.51
C GLN A 96 -6.26 -0.09 -8.10
N TYR A 97 -5.06 0.32 -7.65
CA TYR A 97 -4.82 0.89 -6.33
C TYR A 97 -4.19 2.27 -6.42
N VAL A 98 -4.30 3.02 -5.33
CA VAL A 98 -3.58 4.29 -5.16
C VAL A 98 -3.18 4.46 -3.69
N LEU A 99 -1.91 4.80 -3.45
CA LEU A 99 -1.42 5.20 -2.13
C LEU A 99 -1.98 6.58 -1.79
N ILE A 100 -2.52 6.76 -0.60
CA ILE A 100 -3.08 8.05 -0.14
C ILE A 100 -2.56 8.35 1.26
N GLY A 101 -2.03 9.55 1.46
CA GLY A 101 -1.58 10.02 2.76
C GLY A 101 -0.34 9.30 3.28
N HIS A 102 0.54 8.80 2.38
CA HIS A 102 1.83 8.23 2.77
C HIS A 102 2.61 9.18 3.67
N SER A 103 3.34 8.67 4.65
CA SER A 103 4.04 9.48 5.66
C SER A 103 4.93 10.58 5.05
N GLU A 104 5.63 10.30 3.94
CA GLU A 104 6.42 11.30 3.21
C GLU A 104 5.56 12.45 2.68
N ARG A 105 4.34 12.16 2.19
CA ARG A 105 3.44 13.21 1.69
C ARG A 105 2.88 14.06 2.82
N ARG A 106 2.53 13.44 3.95
CA ARG A 106 2.10 14.16 5.14
C ARG A 106 3.20 15.08 5.66
N MET A 107 4.46 14.60 5.72
CA MET A 107 5.59 15.37 6.27
C MET A 107 6.16 16.41 5.28
N ILE A 108 6.31 16.06 4.00
CA ILE A 108 7.01 16.90 3.01
C ILE A 108 6.04 17.86 2.31
N HIS A 109 4.81 17.38 2.01
CA HIS A 109 3.80 18.14 1.28
C HIS A 109 2.69 18.68 2.19
N ASN A 110 2.78 18.45 3.52
CA ASN A 110 1.80 18.89 4.51
C ASN A 110 0.38 18.41 4.21
N GLU A 111 0.23 17.19 3.71
CA GLU A 111 -1.10 16.60 3.48
C GLU A 111 -1.81 16.38 4.80
N SER A 112 -2.93 17.09 5.00
CA SER A 112 -3.78 16.95 6.18
C SER A 112 -4.72 15.75 6.06
N ASP A 113 -5.33 15.33 7.18
CA ASP A 113 -6.33 14.26 7.17
C ASP A 113 -7.56 14.63 6.33
N GLN A 114 -7.93 15.93 6.26
CA GLN A 114 -9.01 16.43 5.40
C GLN A 114 -8.67 16.26 3.92
N LEU A 115 -7.41 16.51 3.52
CA LEU A 115 -6.96 16.28 2.15
C LEU A 115 -6.92 14.78 1.82
N VAL A 116 -6.46 13.94 2.76
CA VAL A 116 -6.49 12.48 2.63
C VAL A 116 -7.92 11.98 2.43
N HIS A 117 -8.88 12.47 3.21
CA HIS A 117 -10.30 12.19 3.04
C HIS A 117 -10.80 12.57 1.63
N ALA A 118 -10.49 13.79 1.17
CA ALA A 118 -10.89 14.25 -0.16
C ALA A 118 -10.31 13.37 -1.28
N LYS A 119 -9.06 12.91 -1.13
CA LYS A 119 -8.41 11.97 -2.05
C LYS A 119 -9.05 10.57 -2.02
N VAL A 120 -9.49 10.08 -0.86
CA VAL A 120 -10.27 8.82 -0.76
C VAL A 120 -11.57 8.92 -1.54
N LEU A 121 -12.28 10.05 -1.45
CA LEU A 121 -13.48 10.32 -2.25
C LEU A 121 -13.16 10.37 -3.75
N ALA A 122 -12.01 10.96 -4.14
CA ALA A 122 -11.57 10.98 -5.54
C ALA A 122 -11.26 9.57 -6.06
N ALA A 123 -10.52 8.75 -5.30
CA ALA A 123 -10.25 7.36 -5.65
C ALA A 123 -11.55 6.57 -5.87
N LYS A 124 -12.52 6.70 -4.94
CA LYS A 124 -13.84 6.09 -5.06
C LYS A 124 -14.59 6.53 -6.33
N ARG A 125 -14.56 7.83 -6.68
CA ARG A 125 -15.24 8.35 -7.91
C ARG A 125 -14.71 7.69 -9.17
N HIS A 126 -13.44 7.31 -9.20
CA HIS A 126 -12.78 6.72 -10.37
C HIS A 126 -12.62 5.19 -10.30
N GLY A 127 -13.21 4.55 -9.28
CA GLY A 127 -13.17 3.10 -9.13
C GLY A 127 -11.76 2.54 -8.83
N ILE A 128 -10.91 3.37 -8.21
CA ILE A 128 -9.56 2.97 -7.76
C ILE A 128 -9.62 2.68 -6.26
N VAL A 129 -9.09 1.55 -5.83
CA VAL A 129 -9.07 1.16 -4.42
C VAL A 129 -7.99 1.97 -3.67
N PRO A 130 -8.34 2.77 -2.65
CA PRO A 130 -7.35 3.49 -1.87
C PRO A 130 -6.58 2.55 -0.94
N ILE A 131 -5.25 2.74 -0.89
CA ILE A 131 -4.37 2.25 0.17
C ILE A 131 -4.08 3.45 1.07
N VAL A 132 -4.85 3.58 2.13
CA VAL A 132 -4.72 4.71 3.07
C VAL A 132 -3.57 4.43 4.02
N CYS A 133 -2.52 5.27 3.95
CA CYS A 133 -1.35 5.19 4.81
C CYS A 133 -1.59 5.97 6.10
N VAL A 134 -1.35 5.30 7.22
CA VAL A 134 -1.55 5.84 8.57
C VAL A 134 -0.40 5.43 9.47
N GLY A 135 -0.10 6.25 10.46
CA GLY A 135 0.96 5.92 11.41
C GLY A 135 1.32 7.09 12.32
N GLU A 136 1.91 6.77 13.45
CA GLU A 136 2.36 7.73 14.44
C GLU A 136 3.86 8.05 14.30
N SER A 137 4.22 9.30 14.55
CA SER A 137 5.61 9.74 14.63
C SER A 137 6.27 9.27 15.93
N LEU A 138 7.60 9.38 16.01
CA LEU A 138 8.35 9.08 17.22
C LEU A 138 7.91 9.97 18.40
N GLU A 139 7.61 11.22 18.15
CA GLU A 139 7.12 12.16 19.15
C GLU A 139 5.77 11.73 19.70
N GLN A 140 4.82 11.37 18.80
CA GLN A 140 3.50 10.89 19.16
C GLN A 140 3.56 9.57 19.94
N LYS A 141 4.39 8.63 19.47
CA LYS A 141 4.63 7.36 20.20
C LYS A 141 5.16 7.60 21.60
N ASN A 142 6.17 8.48 21.77
CA ASN A 142 6.74 8.80 23.07
C ASN A 142 5.74 9.54 23.98
N ALA A 143 4.81 10.27 23.40
CA ALA A 143 3.69 10.91 24.13
C ALA A 143 2.54 9.93 24.47
N GLY A 144 2.64 8.65 24.08
CA GLY A 144 1.61 7.63 24.31
C GLY A 144 0.36 7.80 23.46
N GLN A 145 0.45 8.51 22.32
CA GLN A 145 -0.66 8.76 21.40
C GLN A 145 -0.86 7.58 20.43
N THR A 146 -1.23 6.42 20.99
CA THR A 146 -1.41 5.17 20.22
C THR A 146 -2.65 5.17 19.32
N GLU A 147 -3.57 6.10 19.56
CA GLU A 147 -4.81 6.27 18.79
C GLU A 147 -4.62 7.04 17.46
N VAL A 148 -3.44 7.63 17.22
CA VAL A 148 -3.20 8.44 16.01
C VAL A 148 -3.51 7.67 14.71
N PRO A 149 -3.00 6.45 14.48
CA PRO A 149 -3.31 5.71 13.26
C PRO A 149 -4.80 5.41 13.12
N ILE A 150 -5.48 5.14 14.23
CA ILE A 150 -6.92 4.87 14.27
C ILE A 150 -7.70 6.10 13.83
N ASN A 151 -7.41 7.26 14.42
CA ASN A 151 -8.08 8.53 14.10
C ASN A 151 -7.86 8.93 12.64
N GLN A 152 -6.66 8.70 12.10
CA GLN A 152 -6.36 8.93 10.69
C GLN A 152 -7.23 8.07 9.76
N VAL A 153 -7.45 6.79 10.08
CA VAL A 153 -8.35 5.92 9.31
C VAL A 153 -9.77 6.41 9.40
N LEU A 154 -10.28 6.66 10.60
CA LEU A 154 -11.66 7.09 10.82
C LEU A 154 -11.98 8.39 10.07
N GLU A 155 -11.08 9.38 10.11
CA GLU A 155 -11.25 10.62 9.36
C GLU A 155 -11.19 10.38 7.84
N ALA A 156 -10.27 9.53 7.36
CA ALA A 156 -10.13 9.23 5.94
C ALA A 156 -11.39 8.61 5.32
N VAL A 157 -12.13 7.78 6.08
CA VAL A 157 -13.30 7.05 5.56
C VAL A 157 -14.65 7.64 6.00
N LYS A 158 -14.64 8.68 6.83
CA LYS A 158 -15.85 9.31 7.36
C LYS A 158 -16.84 9.71 6.26
N ASP A 159 -18.07 9.26 6.36
CA ASP A 159 -19.16 9.57 5.43
C ASP A 159 -18.87 9.30 3.94
N THR A 160 -17.80 8.55 3.63
CA THR A 160 -17.44 8.23 2.24
C THR A 160 -18.35 7.19 1.60
N GLY A 161 -18.94 6.31 2.40
CA GLY A 161 -19.68 5.14 1.92
C GLY A 161 -18.78 4.25 1.02
N ILE A 162 -17.49 4.17 1.32
CA ILE A 162 -16.55 3.32 0.58
C ILE A 162 -16.84 1.85 0.88
N SER A 163 -16.79 1.00 -0.13
CA SER A 163 -17.09 -0.44 -0.01
C SER A 163 -15.84 -1.32 -0.11
N GLU A 164 -14.72 -0.75 -0.53
CA GLU A 164 -13.45 -1.43 -0.69
C GLU A 164 -12.31 -0.51 -0.26
N LEU A 165 -11.49 -0.98 0.67
CA LEU A 165 -10.44 -0.22 1.34
C LEU A 165 -9.25 -1.12 1.65
N VAL A 166 -8.07 -0.58 1.49
CA VAL A 166 -6.83 -1.12 2.04
C VAL A 166 -6.22 -0.07 2.96
N ILE A 167 -5.65 -0.49 4.08
CA ILE A 167 -4.96 0.38 5.02
C ILE A 167 -3.51 -0.08 5.09
N ALA A 168 -2.55 0.86 5.09
CA ALA A 168 -1.15 0.56 5.35
C ALA A 168 -0.73 1.25 6.66
N TYR A 169 -0.46 0.46 7.69
CA TYR A 169 0.09 0.96 8.94
C TYR A 169 1.60 1.16 8.80
N GLU A 170 2.03 2.40 8.85
CA GLU A 170 3.42 2.81 8.79
C GLU A 170 3.88 3.24 10.19
N PRO A 171 4.67 2.44 10.94
CA PRO A 171 5.31 2.93 12.15
C PRO A 171 6.37 3.99 11.77
N VAL A 172 5.95 5.27 11.63
CA VAL A 172 6.79 6.35 11.09
C VAL A 172 8.08 6.51 11.89
N TRP A 173 8.03 6.24 13.18
CA TRP A 173 9.18 6.23 14.08
C TRP A 173 10.26 5.19 13.70
N ALA A 174 9.88 4.15 12.95
CA ALA A 174 10.80 3.09 12.49
C ALA A 174 11.28 3.30 11.05
N ILE A 175 10.66 4.21 10.28
CA ILE A 175 11.02 4.42 8.88
C ILE A 175 12.34 5.18 8.77
N GLY A 176 13.36 4.54 8.17
CA GLY A 176 14.66 5.16 7.93
C GLY A 176 15.55 5.31 9.18
N THR A 177 15.11 4.86 10.35
CA THR A 177 15.87 4.98 11.60
C THR A 177 16.77 3.76 11.89
N GLY A 178 16.52 2.64 11.20
CA GLY A 178 17.14 1.35 11.49
C GLY A 178 16.40 0.55 12.58
N GLU A 179 15.43 1.14 13.24
CA GLU A 179 14.51 0.43 14.14
C GLU A 179 13.46 -0.34 13.32
N VAL A 180 12.99 -1.46 13.85
CA VAL A 180 11.93 -2.27 13.22
C VAL A 180 10.90 -2.58 14.30
N ALA A 181 9.62 -2.32 14.02
CA ALA A 181 8.56 -2.79 14.90
C ALA A 181 8.55 -4.33 14.89
N THR A 182 8.33 -4.95 16.05
CA THR A 182 8.11 -6.40 16.08
C THR A 182 6.76 -6.75 15.44
N ALA A 183 6.60 -8.01 15.03
CA ALA A 183 5.33 -8.46 14.46
C ALA A 183 4.17 -8.31 15.46
N GLU A 184 4.42 -8.54 16.76
CA GLU A 184 3.45 -8.39 17.83
C GLU A 184 3.04 -6.92 18.03
N GLN A 185 4.00 -5.98 17.98
CA GLN A 185 3.70 -4.54 18.08
C GLN A 185 2.85 -4.07 16.89
N ALA A 186 3.20 -4.51 15.68
CA ALA A 186 2.41 -4.21 14.50
C ALA A 186 1.00 -4.79 14.57
N GLU A 187 0.88 -6.05 15.00
CA GLU A 187 -0.40 -6.73 15.20
C GLU A 187 -1.29 -6.00 16.20
N GLU A 188 -0.75 -5.53 17.32
CA GLU A 188 -1.52 -4.81 18.34
C GLU A 188 -2.16 -3.54 17.75
N THR A 189 -1.39 -2.72 17.04
CA THR A 189 -1.90 -1.50 16.40
C THR A 189 -2.90 -1.83 15.29
N ILE A 190 -2.58 -2.79 14.42
CA ILE A 190 -3.43 -3.19 13.29
C ILE A 190 -4.75 -3.79 13.76
N ARG A 191 -4.74 -4.57 14.83
CA ARG A 191 -5.96 -5.07 15.47
C ARG A 191 -6.82 -3.92 15.97
N GLY A 192 -6.24 -2.94 16.69
CA GLY A 192 -6.96 -1.75 17.15
C GLY A 192 -7.59 -0.94 16.02
N ILE A 193 -6.89 -0.80 14.88
CA ILE A 193 -7.43 -0.16 13.67
C ILE A 193 -8.67 -0.93 13.19
N ARG A 194 -8.58 -2.26 13.06
CA ARG A 194 -9.70 -3.09 12.59
C ARG A 194 -10.90 -3.06 13.51
N GLU A 195 -10.68 -3.19 14.83
CA GLU A 195 -11.73 -3.12 15.84
C GLU A 195 -12.44 -1.76 15.79
N SER A 196 -11.70 -0.66 15.73
CA SER A 196 -12.27 0.68 15.64
C SER A 196 -13.04 0.92 14.33
N LEU A 197 -12.56 0.37 13.20
CA LEU A 197 -13.28 0.44 11.92
C LEU A 197 -14.62 -0.31 12.01
N ALA A 198 -14.64 -1.49 12.65
CA ALA A 198 -15.86 -2.28 12.85
C ALA A 198 -16.87 -1.54 13.73
N GLU A 199 -16.40 -0.98 14.85
CA GLU A 199 -17.26 -0.33 15.84
C GLU A 199 -17.81 1.02 15.40
N GLN A 200 -17.01 1.83 14.67
CA GLN A 200 -17.31 3.23 14.41
C GLN A 200 -17.71 3.51 12.95
N VAL A 201 -17.49 2.57 12.04
CA VAL A 201 -17.82 2.76 10.61
C VAL A 201 -18.74 1.65 10.12
N ASP A 202 -18.24 0.43 9.92
CA ASP A 202 -19.03 -0.69 9.41
C ASP A 202 -18.28 -2.02 9.62
N GLU A 203 -18.95 -3.01 10.23
CA GLU A 203 -18.36 -4.33 10.54
C GLU A 203 -18.01 -5.09 9.25
N GLY A 204 -18.88 -5.03 8.22
CA GLY A 204 -18.65 -5.71 6.94
C GLY A 204 -17.51 -5.08 6.15
N LEU A 205 -17.29 -3.77 6.26
CA LEU A 205 -16.11 -3.10 5.71
C LEU A 205 -14.85 -3.56 6.45
N ALA A 206 -14.87 -3.57 7.79
CA ALA A 206 -13.72 -3.98 8.60
C ALA A 206 -13.27 -5.42 8.32
N GLU A 207 -14.24 -6.34 8.12
CA GLU A 207 -13.95 -7.72 7.76
C GLU A 207 -13.26 -7.88 6.40
N LYS A 208 -13.62 -7.04 5.43
CA LYS A 208 -13.09 -7.09 4.05
C LYS A 208 -11.81 -6.29 3.91
N THR A 209 -11.62 -5.24 4.72
CA THR A 209 -10.45 -4.36 4.65
C THR A 209 -9.17 -5.13 4.90
N ARG A 210 -8.26 -5.09 3.94
CA ARG A 210 -6.91 -5.60 4.11
C ARG A 210 -6.06 -4.54 4.81
N ILE A 211 -5.35 -4.96 5.86
CA ILE A 211 -4.46 -4.05 6.60
C ILE A 211 -3.03 -4.55 6.43
N LEU A 212 -2.19 -3.70 5.85
CA LEU A 212 -0.81 -3.99 5.52
C LEU A 212 0.13 -3.43 6.58
N TYR A 213 1.24 -4.11 6.82
CA TYR A 213 2.36 -3.55 7.54
C TYR A 213 3.28 -2.79 6.60
N GLY A 214 3.51 -1.50 6.86
CA GLY A 214 4.29 -0.57 6.02
C GLY A 214 5.67 -0.19 6.60
N GLY A 215 6.21 -0.96 7.52
CA GLY A 215 7.55 -0.74 8.06
C GLY A 215 8.65 -1.43 7.24
N SER A 216 9.81 -1.69 7.88
CA SER A 216 10.93 -2.36 7.22
C SER A 216 10.66 -3.85 7.01
N VAL A 217 10.43 -4.24 5.76
CA VAL A 217 10.16 -5.62 5.34
C VAL A 217 11.24 -6.12 4.40
N LYS A 218 11.65 -7.37 4.61
CA LYS A 218 12.56 -8.15 3.77
C LYS A 218 12.08 -9.59 3.68
N ALA A 219 12.63 -10.37 2.74
CA ALA A 219 12.29 -11.78 2.57
C ALA A 219 12.47 -12.61 3.86
N ASN A 220 13.49 -12.28 4.67
CA ASN A 220 13.79 -13.02 5.90
C ASN A 220 12.89 -12.69 7.11
N ASN A 221 12.03 -11.63 7.05
CA ASN A 221 11.15 -11.26 8.16
C ASN A 221 9.67 -11.24 7.80
N VAL A 222 9.31 -11.16 6.51
CA VAL A 222 7.93 -11.00 6.04
C VAL A 222 7.00 -12.10 6.58
N ALA A 223 7.45 -13.35 6.62
CA ALA A 223 6.68 -14.48 7.13
C ALA A 223 6.27 -14.31 8.61
N GLY A 224 7.08 -13.62 9.42
CA GLY A 224 6.76 -13.29 10.80
C GLY A 224 5.55 -12.36 10.92
N PHE A 225 5.48 -11.33 10.08
CA PHE A 225 4.34 -10.42 10.02
C PHE A 225 3.08 -11.11 9.50
N LEU A 226 3.19 -11.87 8.40
CA LEU A 226 2.05 -12.50 7.74
C LEU A 226 1.50 -13.75 8.46
N LYS A 227 2.12 -14.18 9.55
CA LYS A 227 1.56 -15.13 10.52
C LYS A 227 0.55 -14.48 11.47
N MET A 228 0.55 -13.17 11.59
CA MET A 228 -0.34 -12.45 12.50
C MET A 228 -1.77 -12.37 11.92
N PRO A 229 -2.81 -12.57 12.76
CA PRO A 229 -4.19 -12.75 12.28
C PRO A 229 -4.82 -11.51 11.62
N ASN A 230 -4.33 -10.30 11.95
CA ASN A 230 -4.86 -9.06 11.41
C ASN A 230 -4.00 -8.42 10.34
N ILE A 231 -2.79 -8.93 10.08
CA ILE A 231 -1.88 -8.43 9.05
C ILE A 231 -2.13 -9.17 7.74
N ASP A 232 -2.71 -8.49 6.76
CA ASP A 232 -3.16 -9.07 5.49
C ASP A 232 -2.17 -8.85 4.34
N GLY A 233 -1.00 -8.31 4.61
CA GLY A 233 0.00 -8.01 3.60
C GLY A 233 1.04 -7.03 4.07
N VAL A 234 1.83 -6.52 3.11
CA VAL A 234 2.89 -5.57 3.39
C VAL A 234 2.97 -4.48 2.32
N LEU A 235 3.33 -3.27 2.75
CA LEU A 235 3.72 -2.16 1.86
C LEU A 235 5.23 -1.98 1.95
N VAL A 236 5.94 -2.40 0.90
CA VAL A 236 7.40 -2.51 0.86
C VAL A 236 8.00 -1.30 0.15
N GLY A 237 8.94 -0.61 0.81
CA GLY A 237 9.70 0.49 0.20
C GLY A 237 10.95 -0.03 -0.57
N GLY A 238 12.15 0.33 -0.09
CA GLY A 238 13.42 0.08 -0.78
C GLY A 238 13.66 -1.36 -1.25
N ALA A 239 13.21 -2.37 -0.50
CA ALA A 239 13.34 -3.77 -0.93
C ALA A 239 12.51 -4.12 -2.17
N SER A 240 11.50 -3.31 -2.54
CA SER A 240 10.72 -3.51 -3.77
C SER A 240 11.43 -3.05 -5.05
N LEU A 241 12.57 -2.38 -4.93
CA LEU A 241 13.41 -1.97 -6.06
C LEU A 241 14.30 -3.11 -6.58
N ASP A 242 14.53 -4.12 -5.76
CA ASP A 242 15.22 -5.35 -6.16
C ASP A 242 14.16 -6.41 -6.49
N SER A 243 14.09 -6.80 -7.76
CA SER A 243 13.07 -7.73 -8.27
C SER A 243 13.16 -9.12 -7.61
N GLU A 244 14.37 -9.61 -7.28
CA GLU A 244 14.55 -10.90 -6.63
C GLU A 244 14.11 -10.84 -5.17
N GLU A 245 14.54 -9.80 -4.45
CA GLU A 245 14.13 -9.60 -3.05
C GLU A 245 12.60 -9.41 -2.96
N PHE A 246 12.00 -8.62 -3.86
CA PHE A 246 10.56 -8.40 -3.85
C PHE A 246 9.78 -9.66 -4.23
N ALA A 247 10.26 -10.44 -5.21
CA ALA A 247 9.68 -11.74 -5.53
C ALA A 247 9.75 -12.71 -4.34
N ASN A 248 10.87 -12.73 -3.60
CA ASN A 248 11.00 -13.55 -2.39
C ASN A 248 10.06 -13.07 -1.26
N ILE A 249 9.83 -11.78 -1.13
CA ILE A 249 8.81 -11.24 -0.21
C ILE A 249 7.40 -11.72 -0.62
N ALA A 250 7.07 -11.67 -1.92
CA ALA A 250 5.77 -12.13 -2.42
C ALA A 250 5.55 -13.64 -2.18
N ARG A 251 6.62 -14.42 -2.26
CA ARG A 251 6.63 -15.89 -2.03
C ARG A 251 6.70 -16.27 -0.54
N PHE A 252 6.31 -15.39 0.37
CA PHE A 252 6.39 -15.58 1.82
C PHE A 252 5.84 -16.92 2.32
N ARG A 253 4.87 -17.51 1.62
CA ARG A 253 4.26 -18.81 2.00
C ARG A 253 5.27 -19.94 1.99
N GLU A 254 6.33 -19.85 1.18
CA GLU A 254 7.41 -20.82 1.14
C GLU A 254 8.30 -20.75 2.39
N HIS A 255 8.25 -19.62 3.10
CA HIS A 255 9.02 -19.36 4.31
C HIS A 255 8.23 -19.54 5.61
N ILE A 256 6.90 -19.79 5.53
CA ILE A 256 6.04 -19.98 6.71
C ILE A 256 6.25 -21.35 7.36
N GLY A 257 6.78 -22.32 6.65
CA GLY A 257 6.99 -23.69 7.10
C GLY A 257 8.40 -24.00 7.61
N VAL A 258 9.28 -23.00 7.72
CA VAL A 258 10.66 -23.18 8.18
C VAL A 258 10.81 -22.75 9.63
#